data_7c5969721487ab45a49a53ff66526cb3
#
_entry.id   7c5969721487ab45a49a53ff66526cb3
#
_cell.length_a   1.000
_cell.length_b   1.000
_cell.length_c   1.000
_cell.angle_alpha   90.00
_cell.angle_beta   90.00
_cell.angle_gamma   90.00
#
_symmetry.space_group_name_H-M   'P 1'
#
loop_
_entity.id
_entity.type
_entity.pdbx_description
1 polymer ?
#
loop_
_entity_poly.entity_id
_entity_poly.type
_entity_poly.pdbx_seq_one_letter_code
_entity_poly.pdbx_strand_id
1 'polypeptide(L)'
;MGSLRTYATAGLIIACLSTSAQAAKLEDVAPYPKAEAGFTRQVIYLPKQDQEENFQVEILAGKTLEVDCNRQRLGGVLDEKNLEGWGYPFYRLEKVIGPMSTMMACPPGNQKKRAFVPVVGDGFMLRYNSKLPVVVYAPADVEVRYRVWSASDKVGTALRE
;
A
#
# COMPACT_ATOMS: atom_id res chain seq x y z
N MET A 1 -47.24 32.75 -48.98
CA MET A 1 -46.76 33.49 -47.80
C MET A 1 -46.63 32.52 -46.66
N GLY A 2 -45.49 31.91 -46.49
CA GLY A 2 -45.24 30.88 -45.47
C GLY A 2 -44.19 31.41 -44.45
N SER A 3 -44.62 31.47 -43.20
CA SER A 3 -43.82 31.93 -42.06
C SER A 3 -42.92 30.83 -41.56
N LEU A 4 -41.57 31.01 -41.67
CA LEU A 4 -40.59 30.17 -41.03
C LEU A 4 -40.54 30.48 -39.51
N ARG A 5 -40.84 29.50 -38.67
CA ARG A 5 -40.59 29.57 -37.23
C ARG A 5 -39.24 28.91 -36.91
N THR A 6 -38.29 29.74 -36.50
CA THR A 6 -36.96 29.32 -35.99
C THR A 6 -37.09 28.86 -34.53
N TYR A 7 -36.79 27.61 -34.25
CA TYR A 7 -36.68 27.09 -32.87
C TYR A 7 -35.21 27.22 -32.43
N ALA A 8 -34.96 28.05 -31.43
CA ALA A 8 -33.66 28.15 -30.77
C ALA A 8 -33.58 27.08 -29.70
N THR A 9 -32.73 26.08 -29.89
CA THR A 9 -32.38 25.05 -28.90
C THR A 9 -31.29 25.62 -27.98
N ALA A 10 -31.66 25.94 -26.74
CA ALA A 10 -30.71 26.29 -25.68
C ALA A 10 -30.05 25.02 -25.15
N GLY A 11 -28.80 24.82 -25.49
CA GLY A 11 -27.97 23.72 -24.95
C GLY A 11 -27.56 24.01 -23.49
N LEU A 12 -28.01 23.17 -22.56
CA LEU A 12 -27.62 23.21 -21.15
C LEU A 12 -26.25 22.55 -21.01
N ILE A 13 -25.17 23.31 -20.82
CA ILE A 13 -23.82 22.80 -20.51
C ILE A 13 -23.80 22.49 -19.02
N ILE A 14 -23.84 21.20 -18.67
CA ILE A 14 -23.61 20.72 -17.31
C ILE A 14 -22.10 20.67 -17.10
N ALA A 15 -21.55 21.65 -16.39
CA ALA A 15 -20.17 21.64 -15.93
C ALA A 15 -20.06 20.63 -14.76
N CYS A 16 -19.47 19.46 -15.01
CA CYS A 16 -19.07 18.52 -13.96
C CYS A 16 -17.90 19.13 -13.16
N LEU A 17 -18.21 19.67 -11.99
CA LEU A 17 -17.21 20.06 -10.99
C LEU A 17 -16.61 18.77 -10.40
N SER A 18 -15.47 18.38 -10.91
CA SER A 18 -14.64 17.33 -10.29
C SER A 18 -14.05 17.88 -8.99
N THR A 19 -14.70 17.60 -7.85
CA THR A 19 -14.10 17.84 -6.54
C THR A 19 -12.96 16.85 -6.35
N SER A 20 -11.72 17.30 -6.60
CA SER A 20 -10.53 16.59 -6.16
C SER A 20 -10.54 16.57 -4.63
N ALA A 21 -10.80 15.41 -4.04
CA ALA A 21 -10.61 15.19 -2.62
C ALA A 21 -9.11 15.43 -2.32
N GLN A 22 -8.81 16.55 -1.68
CA GLN A 22 -7.47 16.88 -1.22
C GLN A 22 -7.15 15.92 -0.08
N ALA A 23 -6.25 14.97 -0.29
CA ALA A 23 -5.76 14.13 0.79
C ALA A 23 -5.16 15.03 1.88
N ALA A 24 -5.61 14.86 3.13
CA ALA A 24 -5.04 15.58 4.27
C ALA A 24 -3.52 15.38 4.27
N LYS A 25 -2.77 16.46 4.50
CA LYS A 25 -1.31 16.35 4.60
C LYS A 25 -0.96 15.60 5.88
N LEU A 26 0.08 14.79 5.85
CA LEU A 26 0.52 14.02 7.02
C LEU A 26 0.77 14.92 8.24
N GLU A 27 1.30 16.10 8.00
CA GLU A 27 1.59 17.12 9.02
C GLU A 27 0.33 17.67 9.73
N ASP A 28 -0.84 17.59 9.07
CA ASP A 28 -2.14 17.99 9.65
C ASP A 28 -2.67 16.91 10.62
N VAL A 29 -2.18 15.66 10.51
CA VAL A 29 -2.56 14.55 11.39
C VAL A 29 -1.71 14.54 12.66
N ALA A 30 -0.39 14.53 12.52
CA ALA A 30 0.56 14.54 13.63
C ALA A 30 1.99 14.85 13.13
N PRO A 31 2.90 15.29 14.03
CA PRO A 31 4.27 15.66 13.67
C PRO A 31 5.18 14.43 13.45
N TYR A 32 4.81 13.55 12.52
CA TYR A 32 5.67 12.43 12.15
C TYR A 32 7.04 12.93 11.69
N PRO A 33 8.16 12.37 12.18
CA PRO A 33 9.49 12.85 11.86
C PRO A 33 9.76 12.73 10.35
N LYS A 34 10.64 13.59 9.85
CA LYS A 34 11.17 13.44 8.48
C LYS A 34 12.03 12.18 8.41
N ALA A 35 12.11 11.58 7.22
CA ALA A 35 13.02 10.46 7.01
C ALA A 35 14.48 10.88 7.22
N GLU A 36 15.25 10.02 7.86
CA GLU A 36 16.70 10.17 8.03
C GLU A 36 17.43 9.92 6.70
N ALA A 37 18.70 10.29 6.64
CA ALA A 37 19.53 10.02 5.48
C ALA A 37 19.56 8.52 5.14
N GLY A 38 19.35 8.18 3.88
CA GLY A 38 19.29 6.79 3.40
C GLY A 38 17.92 6.13 3.56
N PHE A 39 16.92 6.82 4.13
CA PHE A 39 15.54 6.35 4.26
C PHE A 39 14.56 7.24 3.49
N THR A 40 13.40 6.67 3.18
CA THR A 40 12.23 7.39 2.70
C THR A 40 11.06 7.20 3.67
N ARG A 41 10.20 8.23 3.79
CA ARG A 41 8.92 8.15 4.49
C ARG A 41 7.82 7.97 3.45
N GLN A 42 7.16 6.83 3.49
CA GLN A 42 6.06 6.47 2.59
C GLN A 42 4.77 6.37 3.40
N VAL A 43 3.67 6.91 2.87
CA VAL A 43 2.42 7.09 3.61
C VAL A 43 1.28 6.46 2.83
N ILE A 44 0.46 5.65 3.52
CA ILE A 44 -0.72 5.02 2.97
C ILE A 44 -1.95 5.59 3.68
N TYR A 45 -2.87 6.16 2.92
CA TYR A 45 -4.17 6.59 3.40
C TYR A 45 -5.19 5.52 2.99
N LEU A 46 -5.77 4.87 3.99
CA LEU A 46 -6.77 3.82 3.77
C LEU A 46 -8.16 4.44 3.60
N PRO A 47 -8.95 3.99 2.63
CA PRO A 47 -10.34 4.41 2.52
C PRO A 47 -11.15 3.90 3.72
N LYS A 48 -12.16 4.66 4.15
CA LYS A 48 -13.08 4.21 5.19
C LYS A 48 -13.84 2.96 4.73
N GLN A 49 -13.92 1.95 5.61
CA GLN A 49 -14.69 0.73 5.41
C GLN A 49 -15.76 0.61 6.49
N ASP A 50 -16.87 -0.05 6.17
CA ASP A 50 -17.79 -0.51 7.18
C ASP A 50 -17.20 -1.74 7.86
N GLN A 51 -17.27 -1.81 9.20
CA GLN A 51 -16.72 -2.93 10.00
C GLN A 51 -15.22 -3.15 9.76
N GLU A 52 -14.41 -2.11 10.02
CA GLU A 52 -12.95 -2.14 9.80
C GLU A 52 -12.24 -3.32 10.50
N GLU A 53 -12.84 -3.87 11.56
CA GLU A 53 -12.38 -5.06 12.28
C GLU A 53 -12.34 -6.32 11.41
N ASN A 54 -13.06 -6.37 10.31
CA ASN A 54 -13.06 -7.47 9.34
C ASN A 54 -11.92 -7.36 8.31
N PHE A 55 -11.09 -6.32 8.41
CA PHE A 55 -10.03 -6.06 7.45
C PHE A 55 -8.64 -6.03 8.10
N GLN A 56 -7.64 -6.37 7.31
CA GLN A 56 -6.22 -6.21 7.64
C GLN A 56 -5.49 -5.57 6.47
N VAL A 57 -4.36 -4.93 6.76
CA VAL A 57 -3.49 -4.34 5.75
C VAL A 57 -2.17 -5.10 5.75
N GLU A 58 -1.84 -5.69 4.61
CA GLU A 58 -0.51 -6.26 4.37
C GLU A 58 0.39 -5.21 3.74
N ILE A 59 1.50 -4.92 4.38
CA ILE A 59 2.54 -4.07 3.83
C ILE A 59 3.45 -4.91 2.94
N LEU A 60 3.57 -4.52 1.69
CA LEU A 60 4.41 -5.17 0.68
C LEU A 60 5.63 -4.30 0.42
N ALA A 61 6.62 -4.35 1.33
CA ALA A 61 7.90 -3.72 1.08
C ALA A 61 8.75 -4.60 0.15
N GLY A 62 9.54 -4.01 -0.74
CA GLY A 62 10.35 -4.78 -1.67
C GLY A 62 11.18 -3.92 -2.60
N LYS A 63 11.92 -4.59 -3.48
CA LYS A 63 12.75 -3.94 -4.50
C LYS A 63 12.42 -4.49 -5.89
N THR A 64 12.46 -3.64 -6.90
CA THR A 64 12.36 -4.09 -8.30
C THR A 64 13.75 -4.50 -8.78
N LEU A 65 13.96 -5.80 -8.92
CA LEU A 65 15.24 -6.42 -9.32
C LEU A 65 15.12 -7.15 -10.65
N GLU A 66 16.27 -7.44 -11.28
CA GLU A 66 16.35 -8.41 -12.37
C GLU A 66 16.28 -9.82 -11.80
N VAL A 67 15.29 -10.59 -12.21
CA VAL A 67 15.06 -11.97 -11.78
C VAL A 67 15.05 -12.91 -12.97
N ASP A 68 15.51 -14.14 -12.75
CA ASP A 68 15.40 -15.26 -13.69
C ASP A 68 14.15 -16.10 -13.40
N CYS A 69 14.18 -17.40 -13.71
CA CYS A 69 13.10 -18.34 -13.41
C CYS A 69 12.98 -18.69 -11.92
N ASN A 70 14.00 -18.37 -11.13
CA ASN A 70 14.05 -18.72 -9.74
C ASN A 70 13.19 -17.76 -8.90
N ARG A 71 12.57 -18.31 -7.84
CA ARG A 71 11.83 -17.48 -6.88
C ARG A 71 12.81 -16.74 -6.00
N GLN A 72 12.75 -15.43 -6.04
CA GLN A 72 13.55 -14.54 -5.21
C GLN A 72 12.71 -13.89 -4.11
N ARG A 73 13.33 -13.66 -2.96
CA ARG A 73 12.76 -12.93 -1.83
C ARG A 73 13.86 -12.19 -1.08
N LEU A 74 13.46 -11.13 -0.40
CA LEU A 74 14.28 -10.38 0.55
C LEU A 74 13.84 -10.74 1.96
N GLY A 75 14.71 -10.60 2.94
CA GLY A 75 14.38 -10.76 4.36
C GLY A 75 14.38 -9.42 5.09
N GLY A 76 13.52 -9.28 6.09
CA GLY A 76 13.47 -8.09 6.94
C GLY A 76 12.38 -8.18 7.99
N VAL A 77 12.38 -7.24 8.94
CA VAL A 77 11.36 -7.09 9.97
C VAL A 77 10.83 -5.67 9.90
N LEU A 78 9.51 -5.53 9.91
CA LEU A 78 8.83 -4.25 9.98
C LEU A 78 8.44 -3.97 11.43
N ASP A 79 9.23 -3.15 12.11
CA ASP A 79 9.05 -2.82 13.51
C ASP A 79 7.99 -1.72 13.66
N GLU A 80 7.03 -1.95 14.55
CA GLU A 80 6.10 -0.92 15.00
C GLU A 80 6.76 -0.04 16.05
N LYS A 81 6.67 1.26 15.87
CA LYS A 81 7.13 2.31 16.78
C LYS A 81 5.95 3.24 17.09
N ASN A 82 6.02 3.93 18.22
CA ASN A 82 5.02 4.92 18.60
C ASN A 82 5.59 6.33 18.51
N LEU A 83 4.80 7.24 17.96
CA LEU A 83 5.12 8.66 17.96
C LEU A 83 5.01 9.21 19.38
N GLU A 84 6.12 9.68 19.90
CA GLU A 84 6.21 10.16 21.27
C GLU A 84 5.23 11.30 21.53
N GLY A 85 4.52 11.24 22.66
CA GLY A 85 3.51 12.21 23.07
C GLY A 85 2.16 12.09 22.34
N TRP A 86 2.05 11.29 21.27
CA TRP A 86 0.83 11.09 20.47
C TRP A 86 0.27 9.68 20.57
N GLY A 87 1.13 8.67 20.79
CA GLY A 87 0.73 7.27 20.78
C GLY A 87 0.30 6.73 19.42
N TYR A 88 0.54 7.47 18.33
CA TYR A 88 0.22 7.03 16.99
C TYR A 88 1.33 6.12 16.45
N PRO A 89 0.97 4.97 15.84
CA PRO A 89 1.96 4.04 15.32
C PRO A 89 2.61 4.57 14.05
N PHE A 90 3.88 4.23 13.87
CA PHE A 90 4.57 4.24 12.59
C PHE A 90 5.45 3.00 12.49
N TYR A 91 5.83 2.63 11.28
CA TYR A 91 6.53 1.39 11.01
C TYR A 91 7.90 1.66 10.44
N ARG A 92 8.89 0.88 10.83
CA ARG A 92 10.25 1.05 10.36
C ARG A 92 10.84 -0.28 9.90
N LEU A 93 11.30 -0.31 8.65
CA LEU A 93 12.06 -1.40 8.06
C LEU A 93 13.55 -1.01 8.11
N GLU A 94 14.26 -1.43 9.18
CA GLU A 94 15.64 -1.00 9.41
C GLU A 94 16.61 -1.59 8.39
N LYS A 95 16.47 -2.88 8.08
CA LYS A 95 17.41 -3.63 7.26
C LYS A 95 16.71 -4.58 6.32
N VAL A 96 17.19 -4.63 5.09
CA VAL A 96 16.78 -5.61 4.08
C VAL A 96 17.95 -6.51 3.74
N ILE A 97 17.74 -7.82 3.83
CA ILE A 97 18.75 -8.87 3.60
C ILE A 97 18.43 -9.59 2.31
N GLY A 98 19.42 -9.98 1.56
CA GLY A 98 19.28 -10.74 0.32
C GLY A 98 19.58 -9.94 -0.94
N PRO A 99 19.14 -10.40 -2.13
CA PRO A 99 18.07 -11.40 -2.35
C PRO A 99 18.52 -12.84 -2.05
N MET A 100 17.56 -13.64 -1.54
CA MET A 100 17.66 -15.09 -1.45
C MET A 100 16.92 -15.70 -2.63
N SER A 101 17.51 -16.71 -3.28
CA SER A 101 16.96 -17.32 -4.49
C SER A 101 16.95 -18.84 -4.39
N THR A 102 15.97 -19.49 -5.01
CA THR A 102 16.08 -20.92 -5.32
C THR A 102 17.17 -21.13 -6.37
N MET A 103 17.78 -22.30 -6.40
CA MET A 103 18.89 -22.61 -7.31
C MET A 103 18.47 -23.72 -8.29
N MET A 104 17.41 -23.48 -9.07
CA MET A 104 16.99 -24.39 -10.10
C MET A 104 17.61 -24.00 -11.46
N ALA A 105 17.93 -25.00 -12.28
CA ALA A 105 18.32 -24.75 -13.66
C ALA A 105 17.14 -24.16 -14.44
N CYS A 106 17.33 -22.98 -15.00
CA CYS A 106 16.31 -22.35 -15.82
C CYS A 106 16.16 -23.04 -17.19
N PRO A 107 14.94 -23.13 -17.74
CA PRO A 107 14.74 -23.64 -19.10
C PRO A 107 15.55 -22.84 -20.13
N PRO A 108 15.99 -23.47 -21.24
CA PRO A 108 16.66 -22.76 -22.33
C PRO A 108 15.79 -21.59 -22.83
N GLY A 109 16.42 -20.44 -23.08
CA GLY A 109 15.72 -19.24 -23.56
C GLY A 109 15.03 -18.42 -22.45
N ASN A 110 15.13 -18.79 -21.18
CA ASN A 110 14.62 -17.99 -20.08
C ASN A 110 15.39 -16.66 -20.02
N GLN A 111 14.67 -15.56 -20.29
CA GLN A 111 15.24 -14.23 -20.20
C GLN A 111 15.00 -13.65 -18.80
N LYS A 112 16.01 -12.94 -18.27
CA LYS A 112 15.84 -12.15 -17.06
C LYS A 112 14.80 -11.04 -17.29
N LYS A 113 14.00 -10.78 -16.27
CA LYS A 113 12.98 -9.73 -16.30
C LYS A 113 13.02 -8.91 -15.01
N ARG A 114 12.62 -7.66 -15.09
CA ARG A 114 12.43 -6.85 -13.90
C ARG A 114 11.15 -7.25 -13.20
N ALA A 115 11.24 -7.58 -11.91
CA ALA A 115 10.09 -7.94 -11.09
C ALA A 115 10.25 -7.39 -9.68
N PHE A 116 9.11 -7.12 -9.04
CA PHE A 116 9.07 -6.75 -7.63
C PHE A 116 9.39 -7.97 -6.77
N VAL A 117 10.45 -7.88 -5.97
CA VAL A 117 10.91 -8.93 -5.04
C VAL A 117 10.52 -8.49 -3.64
N PRO A 118 9.55 -9.17 -2.99
CA PRO A 118 9.07 -8.75 -1.68
C PRO A 118 10.06 -9.06 -0.57
N VAL A 119 10.04 -8.24 0.46
CA VAL A 119 10.61 -8.53 1.79
C VAL A 119 9.62 -9.44 2.51
N VAL A 120 10.11 -10.52 3.09
CA VAL A 120 9.36 -11.46 3.92
C VAL A 120 9.94 -11.49 5.32
N GLY A 121 9.09 -11.61 6.33
CA GLY A 121 9.44 -11.62 7.74
C GLY A 121 8.26 -11.20 8.60
N ASP A 122 8.53 -10.69 9.79
CA ASP A 122 7.51 -10.31 10.75
C ASP A 122 7.09 -8.84 10.64
N GLY A 123 5.91 -8.51 11.17
CA GLY A 123 5.38 -7.14 11.31
C GLY A 123 4.66 -6.58 10.07
N PHE A 124 4.54 -7.34 8.98
CA PHE A 124 3.94 -6.85 7.74
C PHE A 124 2.41 -6.91 7.68
N MET A 125 1.74 -7.55 8.65
CA MET A 125 0.28 -7.58 8.76
C MET A 125 -0.19 -6.63 9.84
N LEU A 126 -0.96 -5.62 9.45
CA LEU A 126 -1.45 -4.55 10.32
C LEU A 126 -2.96 -4.63 10.45
N ARG A 127 -3.48 -4.10 11.57
CA ARG A 127 -4.93 -3.84 11.69
C ARG A 127 -5.35 -2.74 10.74
N TYR A 128 -6.54 -2.90 10.15
CA TYR A 128 -7.12 -1.82 9.36
C TYR A 128 -7.55 -0.66 10.27
N ASN A 129 -7.18 0.55 9.90
CA ASN A 129 -7.63 1.77 10.56
C ASN A 129 -7.56 2.94 9.57
N SER A 130 -8.72 3.36 9.06
CA SER A 130 -8.79 4.49 8.12
C SER A 130 -8.64 5.86 8.79
N LYS A 131 -8.69 5.93 10.13
CA LYS A 131 -8.59 7.19 10.87
C LYS A 131 -7.17 7.71 10.99
N LEU A 132 -6.18 6.83 10.84
CA LEU A 132 -4.76 7.17 10.89
C LEU A 132 -4.06 6.71 9.62
N PRO A 133 -3.12 7.51 9.09
CA PRO A 133 -2.28 7.07 7.99
C PRO A 133 -1.32 5.97 8.47
N VAL A 134 -1.06 5.00 7.61
CA VAL A 134 0.03 4.05 7.82
C VAL A 134 1.32 4.69 7.33
N VAL A 135 2.21 5.03 8.26
CA VAL A 135 3.48 5.70 7.97
C VAL A 135 4.62 4.68 8.05
N VAL A 136 5.31 4.48 6.93
CA VAL A 136 6.40 3.49 6.82
C VAL A 136 7.70 4.21 6.47
N TYR A 137 8.72 3.98 7.29
CA TYR A 137 10.10 4.37 7.00
C TYR A 137 10.86 3.15 6.49
N ALA A 138 11.41 3.25 5.31
CA ALA A 138 12.16 2.16 4.66
C ALA A 138 13.42 2.71 3.99
N PRO A 139 14.45 1.87 3.75
CA PRO A 139 15.61 2.26 2.96
C PRO A 139 15.20 2.88 1.62
N ALA A 140 15.95 3.85 1.13
CA ALA A 140 15.57 4.67 -0.03
C ALA A 140 15.37 3.86 -1.33
N ASP A 141 15.96 2.67 -1.42
CA ASP A 141 15.85 1.75 -2.56
C ASP A 141 14.72 0.72 -2.40
N VAL A 142 13.87 0.86 -1.34
CA VAL A 142 12.73 -0.01 -1.06
C VAL A 142 11.43 0.69 -1.44
N GLU A 143 10.65 0.04 -2.28
CA GLU A 143 9.28 0.43 -2.58
C GLU A 143 8.34 -0.14 -1.51
N VAL A 144 7.36 0.64 -1.09
CA VAL A 144 6.28 0.18 -0.19
C VAL A 144 4.97 0.20 -0.97
N ARG A 145 4.36 -0.97 -1.06
CA ARG A 145 3.03 -1.22 -1.60
C ARG A 145 2.16 -1.81 -0.49
N TYR A 146 0.88 -1.93 -0.71
CA TYR A 146 -0.01 -2.57 0.26
C TYR A 146 -1.12 -3.36 -0.41
N ARG A 147 -1.70 -4.26 0.35
CA ARG A 147 -2.88 -5.05 -0.01
C ARG A 147 -3.83 -5.09 1.18
N VAL A 148 -5.12 -5.01 0.90
CA VAL A 148 -6.15 -5.16 1.93
C VAL A 148 -6.67 -6.59 1.89
N TRP A 149 -6.75 -7.21 3.07
CA TRP A 149 -7.37 -8.51 3.30
C TRP A 149 -8.72 -8.31 3.97
N SER A 150 -9.71 -9.12 3.61
CA SER A 150 -11.03 -9.13 4.25
C SER A 150 -11.34 -10.51 4.82
N ALA A 151 -11.96 -10.53 5.99
CA ALA A 151 -12.48 -11.76 6.56
C ALA A 151 -13.67 -12.28 5.74
N SER A 152 -13.85 -13.61 5.74
CA SER A 152 -15.06 -14.25 5.20
C SER A 152 -16.20 -14.09 6.19
N ASP A 153 -17.41 -13.91 5.69
CA ASP A 153 -18.65 -13.94 6.51
C ASP A 153 -18.94 -15.34 7.07
N LYS A 154 -18.27 -16.38 6.54
CA LYS A 154 -18.43 -17.75 6.99
C LYS A 154 -17.55 -18.02 8.19
N VAL A 155 -18.18 -18.33 9.32
CA VAL A 155 -17.51 -18.74 10.56
C VAL A 155 -17.62 -20.25 10.72
N GLY A 156 -16.49 -20.93 10.95
CA GLY A 156 -16.44 -22.37 11.26
C GLY A 156 -16.53 -22.62 12.77
N THR A 157 -16.98 -23.82 13.15
CA THR A 157 -17.00 -24.26 14.55
C THR A 157 -15.96 -25.35 14.77
N ALA A 158 -15.17 -25.19 15.84
CA ALA A 158 -14.21 -26.25 16.25
C ALA A 158 -14.92 -27.48 16.82
N LEU A 159 -14.41 -28.66 16.51
CA LEU A 159 -14.81 -29.89 17.15
C LEU A 159 -14.13 -30.02 18.53
N ARG A 160 -14.84 -30.61 19.47
CA ARG A 160 -14.25 -31.05 20.76
C ARG A 160 -13.83 -32.49 20.61
N GLU A 161 -12.57 -32.78 20.93
CA GLU A 161 -12.01 -34.13 21.03
C GLU A 161 -11.66 -34.43 22.48
#